data_ee88cc5acbe85e01ddf964eed20b1a21
#
_entry.id   ee88cc5acbe85e01ddf964eed20b1a21
#
_cell.length_a   1.000
_cell.length_b   1.000
_cell.length_c   1.000
_cell.angle_alpha   90.00
_cell.angle_beta   90.00
_cell.angle_gamma   90.00
#
_symmetry.space_group_name_H-M   'P 1'
#
loop_
_entity.id
_entity.type
_entity.pdbx_description
1 polymer ?
#
loop_
_entity_poly.entity_id
_entity_poly.type
_entity_poly.pdbx_seq_one_letter_code
_entity_poly.pdbx_strand_id
1 'polypeptide(L)'
;MRRGYIDWLRGMSVVIMIEAHTLDAWTQLDARHNSTYGWAMIVGGFAAPGFMFLAGIALALAAGSRVRRGQSPEDVAALARRRSLQIFGLAFLFRLQSWVISGGDPVQALLKVDILNIMGLSMLAAALLWGLGRARWDRALWMIAATAAVAMVTPIVRATPLLNALPDPVEWYVRPIPGRGTFTLFPWAAFLLGGAGAGLWLDAARTPDAERRLNVWFAVLGIAIAAAGYAASFLPPIYRETSFWTTSPTFFFLRLGILILSLPVAYAWNALWTGRSVMQEFGRASLFVYWIHVEIAYGVLTGPIHKSLTLGQAFTAYALFTIALFGAAKLKDQIVDWWNTGRLQPSGAL
;
A
#
# COMPACT_ATOMS: atom_id res chain seq x y z
N MET A 1 -9.20 -20.69 1.35
CA MET A 1 -9.67 -20.05 2.60
C MET A 1 -9.21 -18.61 2.61
N ARG A 2 -10.06 -17.62 2.95
CA ARG A 2 -9.69 -16.21 3.05
C ARG A 2 -9.01 -15.98 4.41
N ARG A 3 -7.85 -15.32 4.42
CA ARG A 3 -7.09 -15.07 5.65
C ARG A 3 -7.50 -13.73 6.25
N GLY A 4 -8.31 -13.76 7.31
CA GLY A 4 -8.86 -12.56 7.96
C GLY A 4 -7.80 -11.59 8.46
N TYR A 5 -6.65 -12.08 8.92
CA TYR A 5 -5.56 -11.23 9.39
C TYR A 5 -4.90 -10.38 8.28
N ILE A 6 -4.94 -10.81 7.01
CA ILE A 6 -4.50 -9.98 5.88
C ILE A 6 -5.48 -8.82 5.64
N ASP A 7 -6.80 -9.08 5.74
CA ASP A 7 -7.79 -8.01 5.68
C ASP A 7 -7.67 -7.07 6.88
N TRP A 8 -7.34 -7.61 8.07
CA TRP A 8 -7.10 -6.82 9.27
C TRP A 8 -5.90 -5.86 9.09
N LEU A 9 -4.76 -6.34 8.58
CA LEU A 9 -3.59 -5.50 8.27
C LEU A 9 -3.89 -4.44 7.23
N ARG A 10 -4.71 -4.77 6.23
CA ARG A 10 -5.14 -3.78 5.23
C ARG A 10 -5.98 -2.69 5.87
N GLY A 11 -6.88 -3.04 6.80
CA GLY A 11 -7.66 -2.09 7.58
C GLY A 11 -6.79 -1.22 8.49
N MET A 12 -5.79 -1.80 9.14
CA MET A 12 -4.82 -1.04 9.91
C MET A 12 -4.09 -0.02 9.04
N SER A 13 -3.67 -0.42 7.83
CA SER A 13 -3.05 0.50 6.87
C SER A 13 -4.01 1.62 6.44
N VAL A 14 -5.34 1.36 6.35
CA VAL A 14 -6.36 2.39 6.09
C VAL A 14 -6.41 3.39 7.25
N VAL A 15 -6.48 2.93 8.48
CA VAL A 15 -6.58 3.78 9.67
C VAL A 15 -5.35 4.68 9.81
N ILE A 16 -4.15 4.11 9.64
CA ILE A 16 -2.88 4.85 9.64
C ILE A 16 -2.82 5.86 8.48
N MET A 17 -3.36 5.52 7.33
CA MET A 17 -3.43 6.41 6.17
C MET A 17 -4.34 7.62 6.44
N ILE A 18 -5.52 7.39 7.03
CA ILE A 18 -6.43 8.47 7.41
C ILE A 18 -5.74 9.39 8.43
N GLU A 19 -5.07 8.83 9.44
CA GLU A 19 -4.28 9.58 10.41
C GLU A 19 -3.27 10.50 9.72
N ALA A 20 -2.38 9.93 8.91
CA ALA A 20 -1.33 10.68 8.24
C ALA A 20 -1.87 11.84 7.40
N HIS A 21 -2.91 11.59 6.61
CA HIS A 21 -3.45 12.61 5.73
C HIS A 21 -4.24 13.69 6.47
N THR A 22 -4.98 13.34 7.51
CA THR A 22 -5.71 14.34 8.32
C THR A 22 -4.75 15.21 9.12
N LEU A 23 -3.76 14.61 9.75
CA LEU A 23 -2.74 15.38 10.48
C LEU A 23 -1.92 16.27 9.55
N ASP A 24 -1.55 15.79 8.37
CA ASP A 24 -0.84 16.60 7.39
C ASP A 24 -1.71 17.74 6.82
N ALA A 25 -2.97 17.47 6.50
CA ALA A 25 -3.83 18.45 5.88
C ALA A 25 -4.31 19.53 6.86
N TRP A 26 -4.63 19.16 8.11
CA TRP A 26 -5.41 20.03 9.01
C TRP A 26 -4.64 20.63 10.17
N THR A 27 -3.49 20.03 10.58
CA THR A 27 -2.69 20.56 11.69
C THR A 27 -1.98 21.87 11.30
N GLN A 28 -2.13 22.91 12.14
CA GLN A 28 -1.44 24.19 11.98
C GLN A 28 0.11 24.00 11.98
N LEU A 29 0.81 24.89 11.28
CA LEU A 29 2.25 24.72 11.05
C LEU A 29 3.08 24.71 12.34
N ASP A 30 2.76 25.59 13.29
CA ASP A 30 3.48 25.68 14.56
C ASP A 30 3.34 24.42 15.43
N ALA A 31 2.19 23.75 15.36
CA ALA A 31 1.97 22.52 16.11
C ALA A 31 2.74 21.31 15.55
N ARG A 32 3.26 21.40 14.32
CA ARG A 32 4.03 20.32 13.67
C ARG A 32 5.43 20.12 14.26
N HIS A 33 5.94 21.07 15.02
CA HIS A 33 7.21 20.95 15.75
C HIS A 33 7.08 20.07 17.00
N ASN A 34 5.87 19.68 17.38
CA ASN A 34 5.64 18.82 18.54
C ASN A 34 6.10 17.39 18.27
N SER A 35 6.77 16.77 19.26
CA SER A 35 7.25 15.38 19.17
C SER A 35 6.12 14.37 18.89
N THR A 36 4.93 14.58 19.45
CA THR A 36 3.76 13.73 19.21
C THR A 36 3.35 13.75 17.74
N TYR A 37 3.37 14.92 17.09
CA TYR A 37 3.14 15.02 15.64
C TYR A 37 4.22 14.25 14.87
N GLY A 38 5.48 14.39 15.26
CA GLY A 38 6.61 13.67 14.65
C GLY A 38 6.43 12.15 14.72
N TRP A 39 6.05 11.61 15.87
CA TRP A 39 5.78 10.18 16.05
C TRP A 39 4.57 9.71 15.23
N ALA A 40 3.49 10.47 15.21
CA ALA A 40 2.32 10.17 14.38
C ALA A 40 2.71 10.10 12.89
N MET A 41 3.52 11.03 12.40
CA MET A 41 3.98 11.02 11.01
C MET A 41 4.95 9.85 10.70
N ILE A 42 5.73 9.37 11.68
CA ILE A 42 6.53 8.15 11.53
C ILE A 42 5.61 6.94 11.37
N VAL A 43 4.58 6.81 12.21
CA VAL A 43 3.56 5.75 12.09
C VAL A 43 2.81 5.87 10.76
N GLY A 44 2.34 7.08 10.43
CA GLY A 44 1.68 7.40 9.15
C GLY A 44 2.51 6.99 7.93
N GLY A 45 3.83 7.10 8.04
CA GLY A 45 4.77 6.65 7.03
C GLY A 45 4.73 5.14 6.72
N PHE A 46 4.04 4.31 7.49
CA PHE A 46 3.83 2.88 7.22
C PHE A 46 2.59 2.57 6.36
N ALA A 47 1.67 3.52 6.19
CA ALA A 47 0.45 3.29 5.42
C ALA A 47 0.74 2.82 3.98
N ALA A 48 1.47 3.62 3.24
CA ALA A 48 1.77 3.34 1.83
C ALA A 48 2.65 2.09 1.63
N PRO A 49 3.77 1.87 2.38
CA PRO A 49 4.50 0.60 2.34
C PRO A 49 3.63 -0.60 2.70
N GLY A 50 2.74 -0.45 3.68
CA GLY A 50 1.78 -1.49 4.08
C GLY A 50 0.85 -1.88 2.95
N PHE A 51 0.24 -0.91 2.26
CA PHE A 51 -0.61 -1.17 1.09
C PHE A 51 0.15 -1.85 -0.04
N MET A 52 1.36 -1.39 -0.36
CA MET A 52 2.20 -1.98 -1.39
C MET A 52 2.55 -3.43 -1.05
N PHE A 53 2.99 -3.69 0.18
CA PHE A 53 3.34 -5.01 0.67
C PHE A 53 2.13 -5.97 0.63
N LEU A 54 0.98 -5.54 1.12
CA LEU A 54 -0.25 -6.33 1.12
C LEU A 54 -0.83 -6.54 -0.30
N ALA A 55 -0.62 -5.60 -1.23
CA ALA A 55 -0.98 -5.78 -2.63
C ALA A 55 -0.12 -6.88 -3.29
N GLY A 56 1.18 -6.94 -2.98
CA GLY A 56 2.06 -8.02 -3.40
C GLY A 56 1.62 -9.39 -2.86
N ILE A 57 1.32 -9.48 -1.57
CA ILE A 57 0.76 -10.70 -0.96
C ILE A 57 -0.53 -11.12 -1.69
N ALA A 58 -1.45 -10.19 -1.90
CA ALA A 58 -2.74 -10.48 -2.56
C ALA A 58 -2.54 -10.98 -4.00
N LEU A 59 -1.60 -10.41 -4.76
CA LEU A 59 -1.27 -10.85 -6.10
C LEU A 59 -0.78 -12.31 -6.09
N ALA A 60 0.17 -12.66 -5.23
CA ALA A 60 0.72 -14.02 -5.14
C ALA A 60 -0.34 -15.04 -4.70
N LEU A 61 -1.16 -14.71 -3.70
CA LEU A 61 -2.27 -15.58 -3.24
C LEU A 61 -3.32 -15.78 -4.32
N ALA A 62 -3.68 -14.73 -5.06
CA ALA A 62 -4.63 -14.82 -6.16
C ALA A 62 -4.09 -15.67 -7.31
N ALA A 63 -2.82 -15.49 -7.68
CA ALA A 63 -2.15 -16.28 -8.70
C ALA A 63 -2.10 -17.78 -8.31
N GLY A 64 -1.62 -18.10 -7.11
CA GLY A 64 -1.57 -19.47 -6.61
C GLY A 64 -2.96 -20.13 -6.53
N SER A 65 -3.99 -19.37 -6.12
CA SER A 65 -5.38 -19.88 -6.09
C SER A 65 -5.91 -20.23 -7.48
N ARG A 66 -5.56 -19.48 -8.51
CA ARG A 66 -5.98 -19.74 -9.91
C ARG A 66 -5.29 -20.97 -10.49
N VAL A 67 -3.97 -21.10 -10.29
CA VAL A 67 -3.21 -22.29 -10.71
C VAL A 67 -3.82 -23.55 -10.09
N ARG A 68 -4.20 -23.53 -8.81
CA ARG A 68 -4.84 -24.67 -8.16
C ARG A 68 -6.23 -25.01 -8.70
N ARG A 69 -6.89 -24.05 -9.34
CA ARG A 69 -8.18 -24.29 -10.04
C ARG A 69 -7.98 -24.76 -11.48
N GLY A 70 -6.76 -25.12 -11.86
CA GLY A 70 -6.45 -25.68 -13.17
C GLY A 70 -6.15 -24.65 -14.25
N GLN A 71 -6.05 -23.36 -13.92
CA GLN A 71 -5.64 -22.36 -14.93
C GLN A 71 -4.14 -22.50 -15.21
N SER A 72 -3.75 -22.32 -16.48
CA SER A 72 -2.33 -22.37 -16.87
C SER A 72 -1.53 -21.23 -16.21
N PRO A 73 -0.26 -21.43 -15.90
CA PRO A 73 0.60 -20.36 -15.37
C PRO A 73 0.64 -19.14 -16.29
N GLU A 74 0.61 -19.34 -17.60
CA GLU A 74 0.63 -18.29 -18.63
C GLU A 74 -0.63 -17.42 -18.55
N ASP A 75 -1.82 -18.05 -18.47
CA ASP A 75 -3.10 -17.35 -18.33
C ASP A 75 -3.16 -16.56 -17.02
N VAL A 76 -2.66 -17.16 -15.93
CA VAL A 76 -2.62 -16.50 -14.61
C VAL A 76 -1.71 -15.27 -14.67
N ALA A 77 -0.54 -15.37 -15.29
CA ALA A 77 0.36 -14.23 -15.49
C ALA A 77 -0.27 -13.16 -16.38
N ALA A 78 -0.97 -13.54 -17.44
CA ALA A 78 -1.69 -12.62 -18.32
C ALA A 78 -2.80 -11.86 -17.57
N LEU A 79 -3.59 -12.57 -16.77
CA LEU A 79 -4.62 -11.95 -15.94
C LEU A 79 -4.04 -11.01 -14.87
N ALA A 80 -2.92 -11.39 -14.26
CA ALA A 80 -2.22 -10.53 -13.31
C ALA A 80 -1.73 -9.24 -13.98
N ARG A 81 -1.12 -9.32 -15.17
CA ARG A 81 -0.72 -8.16 -15.98
C ARG A 81 -1.91 -7.27 -16.33
N ARG A 82 -3.01 -7.87 -16.81
CA ARG A 82 -4.25 -7.12 -17.12
C ARG A 82 -4.77 -6.38 -15.89
N ARG A 83 -4.79 -7.03 -14.73
CA ARG A 83 -5.22 -6.41 -13.46
C ARG A 83 -4.30 -5.25 -13.05
N SER A 84 -2.99 -5.40 -13.24
CA SER A 84 -2.00 -4.35 -12.97
C SER A 84 -2.26 -3.11 -13.82
N LEU A 85 -2.51 -3.29 -15.12
CA LEU A 85 -2.85 -2.19 -16.03
C LEU A 85 -4.20 -1.54 -15.69
N GLN A 86 -5.17 -2.31 -15.21
CA GLN A 86 -6.44 -1.75 -14.71
C GLN A 86 -6.22 -0.85 -13.48
N ILE A 87 -5.39 -1.26 -12.53
CA ILE A 87 -5.03 -0.43 -11.36
C ILE A 87 -4.29 0.84 -11.80
N PHE A 88 -3.36 0.69 -12.75
CA PHE A 88 -2.65 1.84 -13.34
C PHE A 88 -3.61 2.82 -14.02
N GLY A 89 -4.56 2.33 -14.83
CA GLY A 89 -5.58 3.17 -15.46
C GLY A 89 -6.53 3.82 -14.44
N LEU A 90 -6.86 3.11 -13.35
CA LEU A 90 -7.70 3.64 -12.27
C LEU A 90 -7.06 4.86 -11.58
N ALA A 91 -5.73 4.93 -11.52
CA ALA A 91 -5.02 6.09 -10.99
C ALA A 91 -5.31 7.38 -11.80
N PHE A 92 -5.37 7.27 -13.13
CA PHE A 92 -5.72 8.41 -13.98
C PHE A 92 -7.19 8.79 -13.85
N LEU A 93 -8.08 7.82 -13.68
CA LEU A 93 -9.49 8.10 -13.40
C LEU A 93 -9.65 8.85 -12.08
N PHE A 94 -8.90 8.47 -11.05
CA PHE A 94 -8.87 9.18 -9.78
C PHE A 94 -8.36 10.63 -9.96
N ARG A 95 -7.30 10.83 -10.74
CA ARG A 95 -6.77 12.17 -11.03
C ARG A 95 -7.74 13.02 -11.84
N LEU A 96 -8.43 12.41 -12.78
CA LEU A 96 -9.48 13.10 -13.56
C LEU A 96 -10.61 13.59 -12.65
N GLN A 97 -11.09 12.74 -11.74
CA GLN A 97 -12.11 13.13 -10.77
C GLN A 97 -11.62 14.29 -9.89
N SER A 98 -10.43 14.19 -9.32
CA SER A 98 -9.83 15.23 -8.48
C SER A 98 -9.70 16.55 -9.25
N TRP A 99 -9.26 16.49 -10.51
CA TRP A 99 -9.14 17.66 -11.38
C TRP A 99 -10.49 18.33 -11.68
N VAL A 100 -11.53 17.53 -11.92
CA VAL A 100 -12.89 18.04 -12.15
C VAL A 100 -13.45 18.72 -10.90
N ILE A 101 -13.20 18.14 -9.71
CA ILE A 101 -13.70 18.68 -8.44
C ILE A 101 -12.94 19.93 -8.02
N SER A 102 -11.63 20.02 -8.26
CA SER A 102 -10.81 21.19 -7.90
C SER A 102 -11.11 22.44 -8.72
N GLY A 103 -11.66 22.26 -9.93
CA GLY A 103 -12.21 23.37 -10.74
C GLY A 103 -11.24 24.45 -11.19
N GLY A 104 -9.93 24.25 -11.09
CA GLY A 104 -8.93 25.28 -11.44
C GLY A 104 -7.50 24.78 -11.55
N ASP A 105 -7.28 23.49 -11.36
CA ASP A 105 -5.95 22.91 -11.43
C ASP A 105 -5.42 22.91 -12.89
N PRO A 106 -4.11 23.13 -13.12
CA PRO A 106 -3.50 22.97 -14.44
C PRO A 106 -3.70 21.55 -14.98
N VAL A 107 -3.83 21.39 -16.31
CA VAL A 107 -4.02 20.08 -16.97
C VAL A 107 -2.91 19.10 -16.61
N GLN A 108 -1.70 19.58 -16.32
CA GLN A 108 -0.58 18.78 -15.85
C GLN A 108 -0.87 18.03 -14.53
N ALA A 109 -1.86 18.47 -13.73
CA ALA A 109 -2.28 17.78 -12.51
C ALA A 109 -2.84 16.37 -12.80
N LEU A 110 -3.37 16.14 -14.01
CA LEU A 110 -3.83 14.82 -14.47
C LEU A 110 -2.69 13.79 -14.56
N LEU A 111 -1.45 14.24 -14.78
CA LEU A 111 -0.27 13.40 -14.89
C LEU A 111 0.47 13.23 -13.55
N LYS A 112 -0.02 13.85 -12.47
CA LYS A 112 0.58 13.74 -11.14
C LYS A 112 0.63 12.28 -10.70
N VAL A 113 1.83 11.83 -10.29
CA VAL A 113 2.06 10.45 -9.87
C VAL A 113 1.52 10.22 -8.47
N ASP A 114 0.67 9.22 -8.36
CA ASP A 114 0.02 8.77 -7.12
C ASP A 114 0.49 7.36 -6.75
N ILE A 115 0.18 6.94 -5.53
CA ILE A 115 0.48 5.58 -5.07
C ILE A 115 -0.17 4.50 -5.95
N LEU A 116 -1.36 4.74 -6.51
CA LEU A 116 -2.03 3.80 -7.42
C LEU A 116 -1.25 3.62 -8.74
N ASN A 117 -0.64 4.69 -9.28
CA ASN A 117 0.23 4.59 -10.45
C ASN A 117 1.42 3.66 -10.15
N ILE A 118 2.10 3.91 -9.01
CA ILE A 118 3.25 3.11 -8.59
C ILE A 118 2.83 1.67 -8.26
N MET A 119 1.69 1.47 -7.62
CA MET A 119 1.14 0.14 -7.34
C MET A 119 0.86 -0.64 -8.63
N GLY A 120 0.22 0.00 -9.63
CA GLY A 120 -0.08 -0.63 -10.92
C GLY A 120 1.18 -1.12 -11.63
N LEU A 121 2.20 -0.26 -11.75
CA LEU A 121 3.47 -0.61 -12.38
C LEU A 121 4.26 -1.65 -11.58
N SER A 122 4.26 -1.54 -10.24
CA SER A 122 4.92 -2.53 -9.37
C SER A 122 4.25 -3.90 -9.44
N MET A 123 2.90 -3.94 -9.53
CA MET A 123 2.14 -5.18 -9.76
C MET A 123 2.45 -5.78 -11.13
N LEU A 124 2.61 -4.94 -12.16
CA LEU A 124 3.01 -5.39 -13.49
C LEU A 124 4.38 -6.04 -13.46
N ALA A 125 5.36 -5.40 -12.80
CA ALA A 125 6.69 -5.98 -12.61
C ALA A 125 6.63 -7.31 -11.86
N ALA A 126 5.86 -7.38 -10.76
CA ALA A 126 5.66 -8.62 -10.01
C ALA A 126 4.99 -9.72 -10.87
N ALA A 127 4.00 -9.38 -11.71
CA ALA A 127 3.34 -10.32 -12.59
C ALA A 127 4.27 -10.85 -13.69
N LEU A 128 5.16 -10.01 -14.22
CA LEU A 128 6.20 -10.41 -15.18
C LEU A 128 7.20 -11.37 -14.52
N LEU A 129 7.74 -11.01 -13.36
CA LEU A 129 8.67 -11.86 -12.61
C LEU A 129 8.03 -13.21 -12.21
N TRP A 130 6.75 -13.18 -11.83
CA TRP A 130 6.00 -14.39 -11.51
C TRP A 130 5.90 -15.33 -12.72
N GLY A 131 5.71 -14.76 -13.92
CA GLY A 131 5.65 -15.50 -15.17
C GLY A 131 6.98 -16.11 -15.61
N LEU A 132 8.12 -15.52 -15.21
CA LEU A 132 9.45 -16.06 -15.52
C LEU A 132 9.78 -17.33 -14.70
N GLY A 133 9.25 -17.44 -13.49
CA GLY A 133 9.52 -18.59 -12.62
C GLY A 133 8.67 -19.81 -12.98
N ARG A 134 9.28 -20.97 -13.09
CA ARG A 134 8.59 -22.25 -13.32
C ARG A 134 8.12 -22.88 -12.02
N ALA A 135 8.97 -22.91 -11.02
CA ALA A 135 8.65 -23.40 -9.67
C ALA A 135 8.41 -22.26 -8.67
N ARG A 136 7.83 -22.60 -7.51
CA ARG A 136 7.65 -21.64 -6.43
C ARG A 136 8.96 -21.00 -5.97
N TRP A 137 10.01 -21.81 -5.88
CA TRP A 137 11.33 -21.35 -5.46
C TRP A 137 11.92 -20.32 -6.43
N ASP A 138 11.80 -20.57 -7.73
CA ASP A 138 12.27 -19.64 -8.76
C ASP A 138 11.53 -18.29 -8.64
N ARG A 139 10.20 -18.35 -8.49
CA ARG A 139 9.37 -17.17 -8.29
C ARG A 139 9.77 -16.40 -7.03
N ALA A 140 9.97 -17.10 -5.92
CA ALA A 140 10.42 -16.49 -4.67
C ALA A 140 11.79 -15.84 -4.81
N LEU A 141 12.73 -16.51 -5.47
CA LEU A 141 14.07 -15.97 -5.74
C LEU A 141 14.00 -14.69 -6.58
N TRP A 142 13.22 -14.68 -7.67
CA TRP A 142 13.01 -13.49 -8.49
C TRP A 142 12.43 -12.32 -7.68
N MET A 143 11.43 -12.58 -6.82
CA MET A 143 10.83 -11.53 -5.98
C MET A 143 11.82 -10.98 -4.96
N ILE A 144 12.57 -11.85 -4.27
CA ILE A 144 13.57 -11.45 -3.27
C ILE A 144 14.72 -10.69 -3.94
N ALA A 145 15.26 -11.19 -5.05
CA ALA A 145 16.34 -10.56 -5.78
C ALA A 145 15.92 -9.17 -6.30
N ALA A 146 14.73 -9.05 -6.88
CA ALA A 146 14.21 -7.78 -7.35
C ALA A 146 13.93 -6.80 -6.18
N THR A 147 13.42 -7.29 -5.04
CA THR A 147 13.24 -6.48 -3.83
C THR A 147 14.58 -5.88 -3.39
N ALA A 148 15.61 -6.72 -3.26
CA ALA A 148 16.94 -6.27 -2.87
C ALA A 148 17.56 -5.34 -3.92
N ALA A 149 17.46 -5.68 -5.20
CA ALA A 149 18.00 -4.85 -6.28
C ALA A 149 17.36 -3.46 -6.30
N VAL A 150 16.03 -3.36 -6.29
CA VAL A 150 15.33 -2.07 -6.29
C VAL A 150 15.69 -1.25 -5.06
N ALA A 151 15.76 -1.86 -3.86
CA ALA A 151 16.16 -1.16 -2.65
C ALA A 151 17.58 -0.63 -2.73
N MET A 152 18.53 -1.47 -3.17
CA MET A 152 19.96 -1.11 -3.22
C MET A 152 20.29 -0.10 -4.33
N VAL A 153 19.61 -0.15 -5.49
CA VAL A 153 19.88 0.82 -6.57
C VAL A 153 19.16 2.15 -6.36
N THR A 154 18.22 2.25 -5.42
CA THR A 154 17.42 3.46 -5.17
C THR A 154 18.27 4.74 -5.04
N PRO A 155 19.34 4.81 -4.20
CA PRO A 155 20.13 6.02 -4.09
C PRO A 155 20.77 6.42 -5.41
N ILE A 156 21.30 5.45 -6.17
CA ILE A 156 21.97 5.67 -7.45
C ILE A 156 20.97 6.18 -8.49
N VAL A 157 19.84 5.50 -8.63
CA VAL A 157 18.83 5.83 -9.65
C VAL A 157 18.24 7.20 -9.39
N ARG A 158 17.95 7.54 -8.13
CA ARG A 158 17.33 8.84 -7.80
C ARG A 158 18.30 10.03 -7.88
N ALA A 159 19.60 9.80 -7.75
CA ALA A 159 20.64 10.83 -7.82
C ALA A 159 21.22 11.02 -9.23
N THR A 160 20.98 10.09 -10.16
CA THR A 160 21.61 10.14 -11.49
C THR A 160 21.14 11.34 -12.32
N PRO A 161 22.07 12.10 -12.93
CA PRO A 161 21.71 13.18 -13.84
C PRO A 161 21.10 12.69 -15.17
N LEU A 162 21.21 11.40 -15.48
CA LEU A 162 20.59 10.80 -16.69
C LEU A 162 19.07 10.97 -16.70
N LEU A 163 18.44 11.13 -15.54
CA LEU A 163 17.00 11.38 -15.46
C LEU A 163 16.60 12.71 -16.09
N ASN A 164 17.49 13.69 -16.16
CA ASN A 164 17.22 15.00 -16.76
C ASN A 164 17.00 14.91 -18.29
N ALA A 165 17.36 13.78 -18.92
CA ALA A 165 17.11 13.53 -20.33
C ALA A 165 15.72 12.87 -20.60
N LEU A 166 15.01 12.48 -19.53
CA LEU A 166 13.67 11.88 -19.67
C LEU A 166 12.63 13.00 -19.81
N PRO A 167 11.52 12.71 -20.54
CA PRO A 167 10.34 13.56 -20.47
C PRO A 167 9.83 13.68 -19.03
N ASP A 168 9.47 14.90 -18.61
CA ASP A 168 9.01 15.20 -17.25
C ASP A 168 8.03 14.16 -16.65
N PRO A 169 6.94 13.74 -17.33
CA PRO A 169 6.01 12.80 -16.76
C PRO A 169 6.63 11.41 -16.46
N VAL A 170 7.69 11.03 -17.19
CA VAL A 170 8.41 9.76 -16.97
C VAL A 170 9.37 9.90 -15.78
N GLU A 171 10.05 11.04 -15.69
CA GLU A 171 10.95 11.35 -14.57
C GLU A 171 10.20 11.29 -13.22
N TRP A 172 8.94 11.76 -13.15
CA TRP A 172 8.14 11.77 -11.92
C TRP A 172 7.88 10.39 -11.33
N TYR A 173 7.97 9.33 -12.16
CA TYR A 173 7.89 7.94 -11.68
C TYR A 173 9.18 7.45 -11.01
N VAL A 174 10.31 8.11 -11.26
CA VAL A 174 11.63 7.69 -10.78
C VAL A 174 12.15 8.60 -9.68
N ARG A 175 12.02 9.93 -9.84
CA ARG A 175 12.45 10.95 -8.91
C ARG A 175 11.25 11.76 -8.39
N PRO A 176 11.12 12.00 -7.07
CA PRO A 176 10.05 12.85 -6.56
C PRO A 176 10.31 14.29 -6.95
N ILE A 177 9.32 14.92 -7.55
CA ILE A 177 9.33 16.33 -7.91
C ILE A 177 8.26 17.03 -7.06
N PRO A 178 8.61 18.13 -6.34
CA PRO A 178 7.62 18.87 -5.55
C PRO A 178 6.38 19.27 -6.37
N GLY A 179 5.20 18.98 -5.85
CA GLY A 179 3.93 19.25 -6.54
C GLY A 179 3.55 18.29 -7.67
N ARG A 180 4.45 17.41 -8.13
CA ARG A 180 4.21 16.46 -9.23
C ARG A 180 4.04 15.00 -8.78
N GLY A 181 4.56 14.63 -7.63
CA GLY A 181 4.41 13.31 -7.03
C GLY A 181 5.37 13.09 -5.87
N THR A 182 4.88 12.43 -4.83
CA THR A 182 5.67 12.02 -3.67
C THR A 182 6.08 10.56 -3.75
N PHE A 183 5.36 9.77 -4.54
CA PHE A 183 5.60 8.34 -4.72
C PHE A 183 6.37 8.10 -6.03
N THR A 184 7.37 7.22 -5.96
CA THR A 184 8.21 6.84 -7.10
C THR A 184 8.40 5.32 -7.12
N LEU A 185 8.82 4.75 -8.25
CA LEU A 185 9.08 3.31 -8.32
C LEU A 185 10.17 2.87 -7.34
N PHE A 186 11.17 3.74 -7.12
CA PHE A 186 12.30 3.47 -6.23
C PHE A 186 12.15 4.26 -4.91
N PRO A 187 12.06 3.62 -3.74
CA PRO A 187 12.08 2.16 -3.47
C PRO A 187 10.69 1.51 -3.38
N TRP A 188 9.59 2.21 -3.70
CA TRP A 188 8.23 1.76 -3.38
C TRP A 188 7.86 0.41 -4.00
N ALA A 189 8.33 0.14 -5.23
CA ALA A 189 8.12 -1.15 -5.88
C ALA A 189 8.68 -2.33 -5.07
N ALA A 190 9.79 -2.12 -4.35
CA ALA A 190 10.40 -3.16 -3.55
C ALA A 190 9.50 -3.65 -2.39
N PHE A 191 8.65 -2.79 -1.81
CA PHE A 191 7.69 -3.23 -0.79
C PHE A 191 6.66 -4.20 -1.38
N LEU A 192 6.18 -3.94 -2.59
CA LEU A 192 5.23 -4.83 -3.27
C LEU A 192 5.90 -6.15 -3.66
N LEU A 193 7.11 -6.10 -4.19
CA LEU A 193 7.88 -7.29 -4.55
C LEU A 193 8.18 -8.16 -3.32
N GLY A 194 8.59 -7.54 -2.20
CA GLY A 194 8.79 -8.24 -0.92
C GLY A 194 7.50 -8.87 -0.40
N GLY A 195 6.38 -8.15 -0.54
CA GLY A 195 5.05 -8.69 -0.24
C GLY A 195 4.67 -9.87 -1.12
N ALA A 196 4.97 -9.81 -2.42
CA ALA A 196 4.73 -10.92 -3.34
C ALA A 196 5.57 -12.16 -2.97
N GLY A 197 6.82 -11.96 -2.57
CA GLY A 197 7.67 -13.02 -2.00
C GLY A 197 7.04 -13.68 -0.77
N ALA A 198 6.62 -12.89 0.22
CA ALA A 198 5.92 -13.39 1.40
C ALA A 198 4.60 -14.12 1.03
N GLY A 199 3.87 -13.58 0.06
CA GLY A 199 2.62 -14.17 -0.44
C GLY A 199 2.79 -15.55 -1.07
N LEU A 200 3.91 -15.83 -1.75
CA LEU A 200 4.23 -17.16 -2.30
C LEU A 200 4.39 -18.22 -1.20
N TRP A 201 4.98 -17.85 -0.07
CA TRP A 201 5.10 -18.73 1.09
C TRP A 201 3.77 -18.92 1.80
N LEU A 202 2.99 -17.86 1.95
CA LEU A 202 1.63 -17.94 2.47
C LEU A 202 0.76 -18.86 1.61
N ASP A 203 0.85 -18.75 0.27
CA ASP A 203 0.09 -19.63 -0.63
C ASP A 203 0.42 -21.11 -0.44
N ALA A 204 1.65 -21.42 -0.05
CA ALA A 204 2.09 -22.79 0.22
C ALA A 204 1.62 -23.33 1.57
N ALA A 205 1.44 -22.46 2.57
CA ALA A 205 1.00 -22.85 3.90
C ALA A 205 -0.53 -23.06 3.92
N ARG A 206 -0.97 -24.32 3.75
CA ARG A 206 -2.39 -24.66 3.54
C ARG A 206 -3.04 -25.30 4.75
N THR A 207 -2.26 -25.82 5.67
CA THR A 207 -2.76 -26.36 6.94
C THR A 207 -2.55 -25.34 8.06
N PRO A 208 -3.39 -25.36 9.11
CA PRO A 208 -3.20 -24.46 10.26
C PRO A 208 -1.80 -24.54 10.86
N ASP A 209 -1.24 -25.75 10.97
CA ASP A 209 0.11 -25.95 11.50
C ASP A 209 1.20 -25.40 10.59
N ALA A 210 1.05 -25.55 9.27
CA ALA A 210 2.00 -24.97 8.30
C ALA A 210 1.94 -23.44 8.34
N GLU A 211 0.75 -22.87 8.45
CA GLU A 211 0.56 -21.43 8.55
C GLU A 211 1.11 -20.87 9.88
N ARG A 212 0.90 -21.58 11.00
CA ARG A 212 1.49 -21.24 12.28
C ARG A 212 3.02 -21.26 12.23
N ARG A 213 3.63 -22.33 11.71
CA ARG A 213 5.09 -22.42 11.56
C ARG A 213 5.64 -21.31 10.67
N LEU A 214 4.95 -21.02 9.56
CA LEU A 214 5.34 -19.94 8.66
C LEU A 214 5.31 -18.58 9.37
N ASN A 215 4.28 -18.30 10.17
CA ASN A 215 4.20 -17.05 10.95
C ASN A 215 5.32 -16.94 11.99
N VAL A 216 5.76 -18.05 12.61
CA VAL A 216 6.96 -18.04 13.45
C VAL A 216 8.20 -17.67 12.64
N TRP A 217 8.38 -18.23 11.44
CA TRP A 217 9.49 -17.84 10.56
C TRP A 217 9.42 -16.40 10.13
N PHE A 218 8.22 -15.85 9.84
CA PHE A 218 8.05 -14.44 9.55
C PHE A 218 8.39 -13.55 10.76
N ALA A 219 8.11 -13.99 11.98
CA ALA A 219 8.54 -13.25 13.18
C ALA A 219 10.07 -13.17 13.27
N VAL A 220 10.74 -14.31 13.14
CA VAL A 220 12.22 -14.37 13.18
C VAL A 220 12.84 -13.56 12.05
N LEU A 221 12.36 -13.75 10.81
CA LEU A 221 12.88 -13.06 9.64
C LEU A 221 12.61 -11.55 9.72
N GLY A 222 11.41 -11.16 10.13
CA GLY A 222 11.04 -9.74 10.29
C GLY A 222 11.91 -9.03 11.31
N ILE A 223 12.14 -9.65 12.47
CA ILE A 223 13.04 -9.11 13.50
C ILE A 223 14.48 -9.04 12.95
N ALA A 224 14.98 -10.10 12.31
CA ALA A 224 16.33 -10.15 11.79
C ALA A 224 16.57 -9.06 10.72
N ILE A 225 15.65 -8.88 9.77
CA ILE A 225 15.76 -7.86 8.73
C ILE A 225 15.66 -6.45 9.34
N ALA A 226 14.72 -6.22 10.26
CA ALA A 226 14.57 -4.91 10.91
C ALA A 226 15.82 -4.57 11.75
N ALA A 227 16.32 -5.51 12.54
CA ALA A 227 17.53 -5.32 13.35
C ALA A 227 18.77 -5.09 12.48
N ALA A 228 18.93 -5.85 11.38
CA ALA A 228 20.03 -5.66 10.45
C ALA A 228 19.95 -4.28 9.76
N GLY A 229 18.76 -3.86 9.29
CA GLY A 229 18.55 -2.53 8.72
C GLY A 229 18.84 -1.41 9.71
N TYR A 230 18.40 -1.56 10.95
CA TYR A 230 18.70 -0.62 12.03
C TYR A 230 20.19 -0.58 12.37
N ALA A 231 20.82 -1.71 12.59
CA ALA A 231 22.26 -1.78 12.89
C ALA A 231 23.11 -1.20 11.75
N ALA A 232 22.77 -1.52 10.49
CA ALA A 232 23.46 -1.00 9.34
C ALA A 232 23.29 0.53 9.16
N SER A 233 22.27 1.14 9.76
CA SER A 233 22.09 2.61 9.70
C SER A 233 23.13 3.40 10.49
N PHE A 234 23.87 2.77 11.40
CA PHE A 234 24.97 3.36 12.14
C PHE A 234 26.33 3.24 11.44
N LEU A 235 26.39 2.46 10.34
CA LEU A 235 27.61 2.32 9.55
C LEU A 235 27.76 3.50 8.58
N PRO A 236 28.98 3.83 8.15
CA PRO A 236 29.20 4.84 7.13
C PRO A 236 28.39 4.53 5.85
N PRO A 237 27.78 5.54 5.22
CA PRO A 237 26.99 5.33 4.02
C PRO A 237 27.90 4.88 2.87
N ILE A 238 27.45 3.84 2.14
CA ILE A 238 28.16 3.33 0.94
C ILE A 238 27.84 4.15 -0.32
N TYR A 239 26.87 5.04 -0.24
CA TYR A 239 26.45 5.93 -1.34
C TYR A 239 26.87 7.37 -1.03
N ARG A 240 27.31 8.11 -2.05
CA ARG A 240 27.68 9.52 -1.91
C ARG A 240 26.48 10.40 -1.54
N GLU A 241 25.35 10.13 -2.16
CA GLU A 241 24.10 10.88 -1.95
C GLU A 241 23.02 9.90 -1.47
N THR A 242 22.67 9.99 -0.20
CA THR A 242 21.59 9.20 0.40
C THR A 242 20.95 9.96 1.55
N SER A 243 19.63 9.80 1.67
CA SER A 243 18.86 10.29 2.81
C SER A 243 18.26 9.08 3.55
N PHE A 244 18.48 9.02 4.86
CA PHE A 244 17.98 7.92 5.67
C PHE A 244 16.47 7.68 5.44
N TRP A 245 15.66 8.74 5.50
CA TRP A 245 14.21 8.65 5.46
C TRP A 245 13.61 8.36 4.08
N THR A 246 14.36 8.57 3.00
CA THR A 246 13.76 8.54 1.65
C THR A 246 14.44 7.58 0.67
N THR A 247 15.77 7.47 0.71
CA THR A 247 16.52 6.70 -0.29
C THR A 247 17.38 5.58 0.30
N SER A 248 17.66 5.63 1.62
CA SER A 248 18.55 4.66 2.25
C SER A 248 17.98 3.23 2.21
N PRO A 249 18.76 2.24 1.73
CA PRO A 249 18.42 0.83 1.85
C PRO A 249 18.23 0.38 3.30
N THR A 250 18.96 0.96 4.26
CA THR A 250 18.86 0.59 5.67
C THR A 250 17.47 0.87 6.23
N PHE A 251 16.92 2.05 5.92
CA PHE A 251 15.56 2.40 6.31
C PHE A 251 14.50 1.59 5.57
N PHE A 252 14.75 1.27 4.29
CA PHE A 252 13.87 0.36 3.55
C PHE A 252 13.79 -1.01 4.22
N PHE A 253 14.94 -1.65 4.54
CA PHE A 253 14.97 -2.96 5.18
C PHE A 253 14.41 -2.94 6.59
N LEU A 254 14.65 -1.88 7.37
CA LEU A 254 14.01 -1.67 8.67
C LEU A 254 12.48 -1.73 8.52
N ARG A 255 11.91 -0.96 7.59
CA ARG A 255 10.46 -0.96 7.33
C ARG A 255 9.95 -2.29 6.80
N LEU A 256 10.66 -2.92 5.86
CA LEU A 256 10.29 -4.22 5.33
C LEU A 256 10.24 -5.29 6.43
N GLY A 257 11.24 -5.29 7.32
CA GLY A 257 11.27 -6.19 8.48
C GLY A 257 10.06 -6.00 9.39
N ILE A 258 9.69 -4.74 9.69
CA ILE A 258 8.48 -4.40 10.48
C ILE A 258 7.20 -4.87 9.76
N LEU A 259 7.10 -4.71 8.44
CA LEU A 259 5.96 -5.18 7.67
C LEU A 259 5.85 -6.71 7.65
N ILE A 260 6.97 -7.43 7.54
CA ILE A 260 6.99 -8.88 7.67
C ILE A 260 6.57 -9.30 9.10
N LEU A 261 7.07 -8.62 10.12
CA LEU A 261 6.72 -8.88 11.53
C LEU A 261 5.24 -8.58 11.81
N SER A 262 4.61 -7.66 11.08
CA SER A 262 3.18 -7.37 11.24
C SER A 262 2.28 -8.58 10.90
N LEU A 263 2.74 -9.50 10.04
CA LEU A 263 1.99 -10.71 9.66
C LEU A 263 1.73 -11.64 10.88
N PRO A 264 2.76 -12.11 11.62
CA PRO A 264 2.54 -12.94 12.80
C PRO A 264 1.80 -12.19 13.92
N VAL A 265 1.98 -10.88 14.08
CA VAL A 265 1.23 -10.07 15.04
C VAL A 265 -0.26 -10.09 14.71
N ALA A 266 -0.63 -9.83 13.47
CA ALA A 266 -2.02 -9.87 13.04
C ALA A 266 -2.59 -11.30 13.05
N TYR A 267 -1.78 -12.31 12.72
CA TYR A 267 -2.19 -13.73 12.82
C TYR A 267 -2.53 -14.09 14.28
N ALA A 268 -1.67 -13.75 15.23
CA ALA A 268 -1.90 -13.99 16.66
C ALA A 268 -3.14 -13.23 17.15
N TRP A 269 -3.29 -11.95 16.80
CA TRP A 269 -4.47 -11.15 17.12
C TRP A 269 -5.75 -11.81 16.65
N ASN A 270 -5.80 -12.25 15.38
CA ASN A 270 -6.99 -12.89 14.82
C ASN A 270 -7.25 -14.29 15.39
N ALA A 271 -6.25 -14.98 15.93
CA ALA A 271 -6.43 -16.25 16.63
C ALA A 271 -7.06 -16.03 18.02
N LEU A 272 -6.73 -14.93 18.69
CA LEU A 272 -7.26 -14.56 20.00
C LEU A 272 -8.64 -13.90 19.94
N TRP A 273 -8.95 -13.22 18.82
CA TRP A 273 -10.19 -12.46 18.64
C TRP A 273 -11.02 -13.01 17.48
N THR A 274 -12.09 -13.74 17.79
CA THR A 274 -12.96 -14.40 16.81
C THR A 274 -14.21 -13.59 16.42
N GLY A 275 -14.41 -12.41 17.01
CA GLY A 275 -15.57 -11.55 16.78
C GLY A 275 -15.50 -10.71 15.49
N ARG A 276 -16.54 -9.89 15.26
CA ARG A 276 -16.54 -8.91 14.16
C ARG A 276 -15.38 -7.91 14.37
N SER A 277 -14.61 -7.70 13.32
CA SER A 277 -13.45 -6.81 13.35
C SER A 277 -13.65 -5.60 12.44
N VAL A 278 -13.72 -4.40 13.03
CA VAL A 278 -13.76 -3.12 12.31
C VAL A 278 -12.59 -3.02 11.34
N MET A 279 -11.39 -3.49 11.74
CA MET A 279 -10.21 -3.48 10.88
C MET A 279 -10.39 -4.37 9.64
N GLN A 280 -10.98 -5.55 9.77
CA GLN A 280 -11.26 -6.40 8.62
C GLN A 280 -12.30 -5.78 7.68
N GLU A 281 -13.26 -5.03 8.20
CA GLU A 281 -14.25 -4.32 7.41
C GLU A 281 -13.62 -3.16 6.64
N PHE A 282 -12.81 -2.33 7.29
CA PHE A 282 -11.99 -1.33 6.61
C PHE A 282 -11.08 -1.95 5.53
N GLY A 283 -10.44 -3.07 5.84
CA GLY A 283 -9.57 -3.77 4.89
C GLY A 283 -10.31 -4.21 3.62
N ARG A 284 -11.57 -4.64 3.75
CA ARG A 284 -12.42 -5.01 2.61
C ARG A 284 -12.87 -3.80 1.78
N ALA A 285 -13.09 -2.67 2.43
CA ALA A 285 -13.51 -1.42 1.81
C ALA A 285 -12.33 -0.50 1.46
N SER A 286 -11.07 -0.96 1.57
CA SER A 286 -9.87 -0.13 1.54
C SER A 286 -9.76 0.77 0.31
N LEU A 287 -10.09 0.28 -0.90
CA LEU A 287 -10.03 1.08 -2.12
C LEU A 287 -11.11 2.18 -2.13
N PHE A 288 -12.31 1.88 -1.64
CA PHE A 288 -13.37 2.87 -1.52
C PHE A 288 -13.00 3.97 -0.52
N VAL A 289 -12.50 3.58 0.66
CA VAL A 289 -12.05 4.53 1.67
C VAL A 289 -10.87 5.36 1.16
N TYR A 290 -9.89 4.71 0.48
CA TYR A 290 -8.79 5.43 -0.18
C TYR A 290 -9.33 6.52 -1.13
N TRP A 291 -10.32 6.19 -1.95
CA TRP A 291 -10.85 7.08 -2.96
C TRP A 291 -11.51 8.33 -2.37
N ILE A 292 -12.33 8.16 -1.34
CA ILE A 292 -13.10 9.28 -0.78
C ILE A 292 -12.32 10.11 0.26
N HIS A 293 -11.42 9.47 1.05
CA HIS A 293 -10.76 10.19 2.14
C HIS A 293 -9.77 11.24 1.63
N VAL A 294 -9.04 10.98 0.54
CA VAL A 294 -8.08 11.95 -0.03
C VAL A 294 -8.81 13.19 -0.52
N GLU A 295 -9.92 12.99 -1.24
CA GLU A 295 -10.75 14.09 -1.76
C GLU A 295 -11.36 14.92 -0.62
N ILE A 296 -11.69 14.30 0.50
CA ILE A 296 -12.21 15.04 1.66
C ILE A 296 -11.07 15.69 2.43
N ALA A 297 -9.98 14.98 2.71
CA ALA A 297 -8.88 15.48 3.53
C ALA A 297 -8.14 16.69 2.92
N TYR A 298 -7.97 16.70 1.60
CA TYR A 298 -7.24 17.74 0.87
C TYR A 298 -8.12 18.60 -0.05
N GLY A 299 -9.40 18.25 -0.20
CA GLY A 299 -10.32 18.90 -1.12
C GLY A 299 -11.02 20.11 -0.53
N VAL A 300 -11.89 20.70 -1.34
CA VAL A 300 -12.60 21.97 -1.06
C VAL A 300 -13.47 21.87 0.19
N LEU A 301 -14.06 20.70 0.48
CA LEU A 301 -14.98 20.51 1.61
C LEU A 301 -14.34 20.83 2.97
N THR A 302 -13.05 20.54 3.13
CA THR A 302 -12.32 20.79 4.38
C THR A 302 -11.37 21.98 4.28
N GLY A 303 -11.46 22.77 3.20
CA GLY A 303 -10.65 23.97 3.00
C GLY A 303 -10.59 24.89 4.23
N PRO A 304 -11.72 25.21 4.90
CA PRO A 304 -11.71 26.08 6.09
C PRO A 304 -10.89 25.57 7.27
N ILE A 305 -10.63 24.27 7.37
CA ILE A 305 -9.84 23.67 8.47
C ILE A 305 -8.42 23.32 8.04
N HIS A 306 -8.03 23.54 6.78
CA HIS A 306 -6.68 23.27 6.32
C HIS A 306 -5.66 24.09 7.11
N LYS A 307 -4.66 23.39 7.72
CA LYS A 307 -3.56 23.97 8.50
C LYS A 307 -4.00 24.94 9.60
N SER A 308 -5.20 24.74 10.16
CA SER A 308 -5.79 25.64 11.15
C SER A 308 -6.02 25.00 12.52
N LEU A 309 -6.02 23.67 12.61
CA LEU A 309 -6.32 22.96 13.85
C LEU A 309 -5.09 22.83 14.75
N THR A 310 -5.28 22.99 16.06
CA THR A 310 -4.28 22.54 17.05
C THR A 310 -4.10 21.03 16.98
N LEU A 311 -3.00 20.50 17.49
CA LEU A 311 -2.73 19.07 17.43
C LEU A 311 -3.85 18.22 18.08
N GLY A 312 -4.38 18.64 19.24
CA GLY A 312 -5.49 17.95 19.88
C GLY A 312 -6.77 17.97 19.06
N GLN A 313 -7.11 19.13 18.46
CA GLN A 313 -8.25 19.24 17.53
C GLN A 313 -8.07 18.36 16.29
N ALA A 314 -6.86 18.29 15.74
CA ALA A 314 -6.55 17.46 14.58
C ALA A 314 -6.73 15.96 14.87
N PHE A 315 -6.29 15.49 16.06
CA PHE A 315 -6.55 14.11 16.49
C PHE A 315 -8.06 13.84 16.71
N THR A 316 -8.78 14.78 17.28
CA THR A 316 -10.24 14.66 17.43
C THR A 316 -10.92 14.59 16.06
N ALA A 317 -10.54 15.48 15.15
CA ALA A 317 -11.05 15.48 13.78
C ALA A 317 -10.71 14.19 13.03
N TYR A 318 -9.50 13.66 13.18
CA TYR A 318 -9.10 12.35 12.67
C TYR A 318 -10.02 11.22 13.18
N ALA A 319 -10.28 11.18 14.50
CA ALA A 319 -11.14 10.15 15.07
C ALA A 319 -12.58 10.24 14.51
N LEU A 320 -13.17 11.44 14.48
CA LEU A 320 -14.50 11.66 13.92
C LEU A 320 -14.56 11.33 12.42
N PHE A 321 -13.55 11.72 11.67
CA PHE A 321 -13.46 11.42 10.24
C PHE A 321 -13.33 9.92 9.99
N THR A 322 -12.54 9.21 10.78
CA THR A 322 -12.42 7.74 10.71
C THR A 322 -13.76 7.06 10.95
N ILE A 323 -14.53 7.50 11.94
CA ILE A 323 -15.89 7.00 12.22
C ILE A 323 -16.82 7.28 11.03
N ALA A 324 -16.78 8.49 10.47
CA ALA A 324 -17.60 8.86 9.32
C ALA A 324 -17.27 8.01 8.09
N LEU A 325 -15.97 7.77 7.81
CA LEU A 325 -15.52 6.92 6.71
C LEU A 325 -15.93 5.45 6.91
N PHE A 326 -15.93 4.96 8.16
CA PHE A 326 -16.46 3.63 8.46
C PHE A 326 -17.96 3.55 8.17
N GLY A 327 -18.73 4.55 8.58
CA GLY A 327 -20.17 4.68 8.27
C GLY A 327 -20.42 4.70 6.76
N ALA A 328 -19.65 5.47 6.00
CA ALA A 328 -19.73 5.53 4.54
C ALA A 328 -19.43 4.17 3.90
N ALA A 329 -18.41 3.43 4.39
CA ALA A 329 -18.09 2.09 3.91
C ALA A 329 -19.25 1.12 4.15
N LYS A 330 -19.89 1.17 5.33
CA LYS A 330 -21.07 0.36 5.66
C LYS A 330 -22.27 0.70 4.77
N LEU A 331 -22.54 1.99 4.59
CA LEU A 331 -23.62 2.46 3.73
C LEU A 331 -23.42 1.97 2.28
N LYS A 332 -22.20 2.09 1.76
CA LYS A 332 -21.84 1.53 0.43
C LYS A 332 -22.16 0.04 0.34
N ASP A 333 -21.79 -0.77 1.34
CA ASP A 333 -22.04 -2.20 1.34
C ASP A 333 -23.56 -2.50 1.35
N GLN A 334 -24.34 -1.77 2.16
CA GLN A 334 -25.80 -1.91 2.20
C GLN A 334 -26.45 -1.55 0.85
N ILE A 335 -26.00 -0.47 0.20
CA ILE A 335 -26.50 -0.06 -1.13
C ILE A 335 -26.19 -1.15 -2.18
N VAL A 336 -24.98 -1.70 -2.17
CA VAL A 336 -24.59 -2.76 -3.10
C VAL A 336 -25.40 -4.03 -2.87
N ASP A 337 -25.64 -4.41 -1.62
CA ASP A 337 -26.44 -5.59 -1.28
C ASP A 337 -27.91 -5.39 -1.67
N TRP A 338 -28.48 -4.22 -1.41
CA TRP A 338 -29.83 -3.87 -1.84
C TRP A 338 -29.99 -3.94 -3.36
N TRP A 339 -29.01 -3.39 -4.10
CA TRP A 339 -29.00 -3.43 -5.57
C TRP A 339 -28.90 -4.85 -6.13
N ASN A 340 -28.10 -5.69 -5.51
CA ASN A 340 -27.93 -7.08 -5.94
C ASN A 340 -29.17 -7.94 -5.62
N THR A 341 -29.81 -7.75 -4.46
CA THR A 341 -31.04 -8.47 -4.08
C THR A 341 -32.24 -8.04 -4.93
N GLY A 342 -32.35 -6.75 -5.28
CA GLY A 342 -33.41 -6.24 -6.15
C GLY A 342 -33.32 -6.77 -7.60
N ARG A 343 -32.14 -7.16 -8.06
CA ARG A 343 -31.95 -7.78 -9.39
C ARG A 343 -32.26 -9.29 -9.43
N LEU A 344 -32.31 -9.96 -8.27
CA LEU A 344 -32.56 -11.39 -8.15
C LEU A 344 -34.04 -11.73 -7.99
N GLN A 345 -34.94 -10.74 -7.91
CA GLN A 345 -36.37 -10.96 -8.05
C GLN A 345 -36.74 -10.80 -9.53
N PRO A 346 -36.96 -11.90 -10.29
CA PRO A 346 -37.56 -11.77 -11.62
C PRO A 346 -38.97 -11.21 -11.43
N SER A 347 -39.28 -10.14 -12.18
CA SER A 347 -40.64 -9.68 -12.40
C SER A 347 -41.44 -10.82 -13.09
N GLY A 348 -42.00 -11.72 -12.29
CA GLY A 348 -42.75 -12.86 -12.71
C GLY A 348 -43.93 -13.07 -11.80
N ALA A 349 -44.89 -12.15 -11.89
CA ALA A 349 -46.29 -12.40 -11.55
C ALA A 349 -47.16 -11.22 -12.05
N LEU A 350 -47.59 -11.28 -13.27
CA LEU A 350 -48.90 -10.81 -13.75
C LEU A 350 -49.34 -11.75 -14.84
#